data_cdfcd79e4791e47b01c15e9d4e1f6e4c
#
_entry.id   cdfcd79e4791e47b01c15e9d4e1f6e4c
#
_cell.length_a   1.000
_cell.length_b   1.000
_cell.length_c   1.000
_cell.angle_alpha   90.00
_cell.angle_beta   90.00
_cell.angle_gamma   90.00
#
_symmetry.space_group_name_H-M   'P 1'
#
loop_
_entity.id
_entity.type
_entity.pdbx_description
1 polymer ?
#
loop_
_entity_poly.entity_id
_entity_poly.type
_entity_poly.pdbx_seq_one_letter_code
_entity_poly.pdbx_strand_id
1 'polypeptide(L)'
;NLPARLKFLKSSNTEFSYIQEVVQSIALSHPDVSIELKKFGKTVLKTTGQNNLTQTIKEVYSSDVTNNLKEVLKTDELSGLKISGFVSTPDYTRSSKKSYHLYINSRGVKCPIFQKAIDMVYKNLTASNKYPFVVLNLEIPPHDVDVNVHPTKKEVRYKNPNQIFNFIYSAIEAGLSNYKESPKSEFDYNTPSFSYN
;
A
#
# COMPACT_ATOMS: atom_id res chain seq x y z
N ASN A 1 -27.10 -10.21 16.29
CA ASN A 1 -27.69 -9.23 17.22
C ASN A 1 -27.21 -9.51 18.63
N LEU A 2 -26.14 -8.84 19.06
CA LEU A 2 -25.59 -8.99 20.40
C LEU A 2 -25.64 -7.63 21.11
N PRO A 3 -26.70 -7.33 21.87
CA PRO A 3 -26.86 -6.03 22.55
C PRO A 3 -25.66 -5.63 23.39
N ALA A 4 -24.99 -6.60 24.03
CA ALA A 4 -23.78 -6.37 24.81
C ALA A 4 -22.60 -5.81 24.01
N ARG A 5 -22.56 -5.98 22.68
CA ARG A 5 -21.52 -5.44 21.80
C ARG A 5 -21.86 -4.06 21.23
N LEU A 6 -23.14 -3.65 21.27
CA LEU A 6 -23.56 -2.33 20.75
C LEU A 6 -22.84 -1.17 21.45
N LYS A 7 -22.57 -1.30 22.76
CA LYS A 7 -21.83 -0.29 23.54
C LYS A 7 -20.38 -0.09 23.11
N PHE A 8 -19.80 -1.02 22.34
CA PHE A 8 -18.42 -0.93 21.83
C PHE A 8 -18.37 -0.44 20.38
N LEU A 9 -19.52 -0.29 19.72
CA LEU A 9 -19.57 0.27 18.38
C LEU A 9 -19.31 1.78 18.45
N LYS A 10 -18.52 2.25 17.50
CA LYS A 10 -18.29 3.67 17.28
C LYS A 10 -19.49 4.29 16.54
N SER A 11 -19.37 5.54 16.13
CA SER A 11 -20.43 6.14 15.32
C SER A 11 -20.63 5.34 14.02
N SER A 12 -21.85 5.35 13.48
CA SER A 12 -22.19 4.67 12.22
C SER A 12 -21.26 5.06 11.08
N ASN A 13 -20.79 6.30 11.02
CA ASN A 13 -19.84 6.77 10.02
C ASN A 13 -18.44 6.15 10.21
N THR A 14 -18.00 6.02 11.47
CA THR A 14 -16.71 5.38 11.79
C THR A 14 -16.73 3.89 11.44
N GLU A 15 -17.82 3.19 11.81
CA GLU A 15 -17.99 1.77 11.47
C GLU A 15 -18.01 1.56 9.95
N PHE A 16 -18.73 2.43 9.23
CA PHE A 16 -18.76 2.35 7.77
C PHE A 16 -17.39 2.60 7.14
N SER A 17 -16.58 3.50 7.69
CA SER A 17 -15.21 3.74 7.22
C SER A 17 -14.33 2.49 7.36
N TYR A 18 -14.46 1.73 8.46
CA TYR A 18 -13.76 0.46 8.61
C TYR A 18 -14.23 -0.60 7.61
N ILE A 19 -15.55 -0.68 7.36
CA ILE A 19 -16.10 -1.59 6.33
C ILE A 19 -15.51 -1.21 4.96
N GLN A 20 -15.48 0.08 4.63
CA GLN A 20 -14.93 0.56 3.37
C GLN A 20 -13.44 0.22 3.24
N GLU A 21 -12.62 0.44 4.27
CA GLU A 21 -11.19 0.06 4.28
C GLU A 21 -11.01 -1.45 4.03
N VAL A 22 -11.84 -2.29 4.63
CA VAL A 22 -11.79 -3.76 4.41
C VAL A 22 -12.18 -4.12 2.98
N VAL A 23 -13.29 -3.56 2.47
CA VAL A 23 -13.77 -3.83 1.10
C VAL A 23 -12.76 -3.34 0.05
N GLN A 24 -12.15 -2.17 0.24
CA GLN A 24 -11.07 -1.67 -0.60
C GLN A 24 -9.87 -2.63 -0.62
N SER A 25 -9.47 -3.12 0.56
CA SER A 25 -8.37 -4.10 0.65
C SER A 25 -8.69 -5.40 -0.07
N ILE A 26 -9.92 -5.91 0.02
CA ILE A 26 -10.36 -7.11 -0.69
C ILE A 26 -10.35 -6.86 -2.20
N ALA A 27 -10.90 -5.74 -2.67
CA ALA A 27 -10.93 -5.41 -4.09
C ALA A 27 -9.52 -5.37 -4.70
N LEU A 28 -8.55 -4.78 -3.99
CA LEU A 28 -7.17 -4.69 -4.45
C LEU A 28 -6.43 -6.05 -4.45
N SER A 29 -6.82 -6.98 -3.59
CA SER A 29 -6.24 -8.33 -3.57
C SER A 29 -6.88 -9.29 -4.57
N HIS A 30 -8.07 -8.96 -5.06
CA HIS A 30 -8.86 -9.76 -6.01
C HIS A 30 -9.37 -8.88 -7.16
N PRO A 31 -8.48 -8.40 -8.04
CA PRO A 31 -8.87 -7.54 -9.16
C PRO A 31 -9.73 -8.24 -10.21
N ASP A 32 -9.84 -9.56 -10.14
CA ASP A 32 -10.71 -10.42 -10.95
C ASP A 32 -12.17 -10.45 -10.46
N VAL A 33 -12.44 -9.90 -9.26
CA VAL A 33 -13.78 -9.91 -8.65
C VAL A 33 -14.44 -8.55 -8.75
N SER A 34 -15.67 -8.50 -9.29
CA SER A 34 -16.50 -7.29 -9.25
C SER A 34 -17.12 -7.14 -7.86
N ILE A 35 -16.91 -5.99 -7.25
CA ILE A 35 -17.38 -5.66 -5.90
C ILE A 35 -18.16 -4.35 -5.93
N GLU A 36 -19.33 -4.33 -5.29
CA GLU A 36 -20.11 -3.11 -5.09
C GLU A 36 -20.39 -2.91 -3.60
N LEU A 37 -20.00 -1.75 -3.04
CA LEU A 37 -20.34 -1.33 -1.68
C LEU A 37 -21.39 -0.22 -1.73
N LYS A 38 -22.51 -0.42 -1.03
CA LYS A 38 -23.58 0.57 -0.91
C LYS A 38 -23.73 1.07 0.52
N LYS A 39 -24.03 2.36 0.67
CA LYS A 39 -24.44 2.97 1.93
C LYS A 39 -25.78 3.65 1.73
N PHE A 40 -26.79 3.25 2.52
CA PHE A 40 -28.17 3.76 2.38
C PHE A 40 -28.69 3.75 0.93
N GLY A 41 -28.46 2.65 0.20
CA GLY A 41 -28.87 2.50 -1.19
C GLY A 41 -27.98 3.19 -2.24
N LYS A 42 -27.05 4.05 -1.84
CA LYS A 42 -26.12 4.73 -2.75
C LYS A 42 -24.82 3.95 -2.89
N THR A 43 -24.36 3.74 -4.12
CA THR A 43 -23.05 3.13 -4.40
C THR A 43 -21.92 4.05 -3.94
N VAL A 44 -21.05 3.55 -3.07
CA VAL A 44 -19.87 4.26 -2.53
C VAL A 44 -18.57 3.77 -3.17
N LEU A 45 -18.53 2.49 -3.54
CA LEU A 45 -17.41 1.88 -4.24
C LEU A 45 -17.96 0.84 -5.21
N LYS A 46 -17.36 0.77 -6.39
CA LYS A 46 -17.67 -0.26 -7.39
C LYS A 46 -16.43 -0.60 -8.19
N THR A 47 -16.12 -1.90 -8.32
CA THR A 47 -15.05 -2.42 -9.17
C THR A 47 -15.63 -3.31 -10.26
N THR A 48 -14.95 -3.38 -11.41
CA THR A 48 -15.45 -4.09 -12.58
C THR A 48 -15.01 -5.55 -12.66
N GLY A 49 -13.98 -5.97 -11.91
CA GLY A 49 -13.52 -7.36 -11.88
C GLY A 49 -12.82 -7.82 -13.17
N GLN A 50 -12.09 -6.93 -13.84
CA GLN A 50 -11.44 -7.20 -15.12
C GLN A 50 -10.05 -7.86 -15.01
N ASN A 51 -9.67 -8.34 -13.83
CA ASN A 51 -8.34 -8.88 -13.52
C ASN A 51 -7.20 -7.90 -13.88
N ASN A 52 -7.44 -6.61 -13.65
CA ASN A 52 -6.49 -5.53 -13.90
C ASN A 52 -6.33 -4.67 -12.65
N LEU A 53 -5.20 -4.85 -11.95
CA LEU A 53 -4.94 -4.16 -10.69
C LEU A 53 -4.89 -2.63 -10.86
N THR A 54 -4.31 -2.12 -11.95
CA THR A 54 -4.29 -0.67 -12.23
C THR A 54 -5.70 -0.11 -12.38
N GLN A 55 -6.56 -0.80 -13.11
CA GLN A 55 -7.97 -0.42 -13.24
C GLN A 55 -8.69 -0.48 -11.89
N THR A 56 -8.46 -1.53 -11.10
CA THR A 56 -9.04 -1.65 -9.76
C THR A 56 -8.57 -0.53 -8.84
N ILE A 57 -7.28 -0.16 -8.85
CA ILE A 57 -6.76 0.99 -8.08
C ILE A 57 -7.46 2.28 -8.49
N LYS A 58 -7.66 2.50 -9.81
CA LYS A 58 -8.37 3.67 -10.34
C LYS A 58 -9.82 3.74 -9.86
N GLU A 59 -10.51 2.61 -9.82
CA GLU A 59 -11.91 2.50 -9.38
C GLU A 59 -12.06 2.69 -7.87
N VAL A 60 -11.08 2.21 -7.08
CA VAL A 60 -11.08 2.30 -5.61
C VAL A 60 -10.66 3.70 -5.13
N TYR A 61 -9.69 4.34 -5.80
CA TYR A 61 -9.11 5.59 -5.35
C TYR A 61 -9.32 6.76 -6.31
N SER A 62 -8.72 6.75 -7.47
CA SER A 62 -8.88 7.70 -8.59
C SER A 62 -7.77 7.56 -9.63
N SER A 63 -7.91 8.23 -10.77
CA SER A 63 -6.87 8.36 -11.79
C SER A 63 -5.62 9.10 -11.28
N ASP A 64 -5.78 10.01 -10.32
CA ASP A 64 -4.68 10.74 -9.70
C ASP A 64 -3.67 9.80 -9.05
N VAL A 65 -4.16 8.77 -8.34
CA VAL A 65 -3.29 7.72 -7.78
C VAL A 65 -2.55 6.98 -8.88
N THR A 66 -3.28 6.47 -9.88
CA THR A 66 -2.68 5.60 -10.92
C THR A 66 -1.66 6.31 -11.78
N ASN A 67 -1.80 7.60 -12.03
CA ASN A 67 -0.85 8.41 -12.81
C ASN A 67 0.53 8.55 -12.12
N ASN A 68 0.57 8.32 -10.82
CA ASN A 68 1.78 8.46 -10.00
C ASN A 68 2.35 7.11 -9.54
N LEU A 69 1.93 5.99 -10.14
CA LEU A 69 2.39 4.66 -9.78
C LEU A 69 3.60 4.21 -10.60
N LYS A 70 4.45 3.44 -9.94
CA LYS A 70 5.52 2.65 -10.55
C LYS A 70 5.26 1.19 -10.28
N GLU A 71 5.40 0.37 -11.31
CA GLU A 71 5.26 -1.08 -11.18
C GLU A 71 6.47 -1.67 -10.45
N VAL A 72 6.18 -2.61 -9.56
CA VAL A 72 7.17 -3.44 -8.87
C VAL A 72 6.90 -4.88 -9.28
N LEU A 73 7.86 -5.49 -9.96
CA LEU A 73 7.81 -6.88 -10.37
C LEU A 73 9.20 -7.51 -10.23
N LYS A 74 9.31 -8.55 -9.40
CA LYS A 74 10.54 -9.32 -9.24
C LYS A 74 10.22 -10.77 -8.93
N THR A 75 10.98 -11.68 -9.52
CA THR A 75 10.91 -13.12 -9.24
C THR A 75 12.32 -13.62 -8.90
N ASP A 76 12.40 -14.47 -7.92
CA ASP A 76 13.60 -15.26 -7.59
C ASP A 76 13.22 -16.75 -7.67
N GLU A 77 13.61 -17.38 -8.76
CA GLU A 77 13.27 -18.78 -9.04
C GLU A 77 13.90 -19.74 -8.03
N LEU A 78 15.08 -19.40 -7.49
CA LEU A 78 15.78 -20.25 -6.52
C LEU A 78 15.06 -20.33 -5.19
N SER A 79 14.54 -19.20 -4.71
CA SER A 79 13.78 -19.14 -3.46
C SER A 79 12.27 -19.31 -3.66
N GLY A 80 11.79 -19.27 -4.90
CA GLY A 80 10.37 -19.29 -5.22
C GLY A 80 9.62 -18.01 -4.80
N LEU A 81 10.35 -16.93 -4.47
CA LEU A 81 9.78 -15.66 -4.10
C LEU A 81 9.38 -14.87 -5.33
N LYS A 82 8.18 -14.28 -5.29
CA LYS A 82 7.73 -13.33 -6.31
C LYS A 82 7.02 -12.16 -5.64
N ILE A 83 7.34 -10.94 -6.06
CA ILE A 83 6.63 -9.73 -5.64
C ILE A 83 6.07 -9.03 -6.87
N SER A 84 4.84 -8.56 -6.74
CA SER A 84 4.16 -7.82 -7.80
C SER A 84 3.26 -6.73 -7.22
N GLY A 85 3.02 -5.68 -8.00
CA GLY A 85 2.12 -4.60 -7.65
C GLY A 85 2.68 -3.22 -7.97
N PHE A 86 2.33 -2.24 -7.15
CA PHE A 86 2.63 -0.83 -7.43
C PHE A 86 3.06 -0.08 -6.17
N VAL A 87 3.94 0.89 -6.36
CA VAL A 87 4.30 1.91 -5.36
C VAL A 87 4.19 3.28 -6.01
N SER A 88 3.86 4.32 -5.24
CA SER A 88 3.82 5.67 -5.79
C SER A 88 5.22 6.26 -5.97
N THR A 89 5.34 7.21 -6.89
CA THR A 89 6.53 8.05 -6.98
C THR A 89 6.77 8.81 -5.67
N PRO A 90 8.01 9.19 -5.33
CA PRO A 90 8.32 9.94 -4.11
C PRO A 90 7.59 11.28 -3.99
N ASP A 91 7.21 11.91 -5.09
CA ASP A 91 6.45 13.16 -5.12
C ASP A 91 4.98 12.95 -4.70
N TYR A 92 4.46 11.74 -4.87
CA TYR A 92 3.08 11.41 -4.53
C TYR A 92 3.00 10.68 -3.19
N THR A 93 2.77 11.43 -2.13
CA THR A 93 2.78 10.91 -0.76
C THR A 93 1.47 11.11 -0.01
N ARG A 94 1.33 10.40 1.10
CA ARG A 94 0.21 10.44 2.04
C ARG A 94 0.71 10.82 3.44
N SER A 95 -0.20 11.34 4.27
CA SER A 95 0.11 11.70 5.66
C SER A 95 0.15 10.52 6.63
N SER A 96 -0.21 9.32 6.18
CA SER A 96 -0.25 8.11 7.03
C SER A 96 -0.03 6.84 6.21
N LYS A 97 0.35 5.75 6.90
CA LYS A 97 0.53 4.41 6.32
C LYS A 97 -0.78 3.65 6.05
N LYS A 98 -1.94 4.30 6.14
CA LYS A 98 -3.23 3.68 5.79
C LYS A 98 -3.32 3.26 4.31
N SER A 99 -2.47 3.84 3.46
CA SER A 99 -2.35 3.51 2.04
C SER A 99 -1.34 2.39 1.74
N TYR A 100 -0.90 1.66 2.77
CA TYR A 100 -0.08 0.45 2.61
C TYR A 100 -1.00 -0.76 2.51
N HIS A 101 -1.27 -1.21 1.30
CA HIS A 101 -2.00 -2.43 0.99
C HIS A 101 -1.00 -3.56 0.74
N LEU A 102 -0.73 -4.33 1.78
CA LEU A 102 0.30 -5.36 1.77
C LEU A 102 -0.34 -6.74 1.84
N TYR A 103 0.04 -7.59 0.90
CA TYR A 103 -0.49 -8.94 0.78
C TYR A 103 0.62 -9.97 0.77
N ILE A 104 0.32 -11.14 1.33
CA ILE A 104 1.13 -12.35 1.21
C ILE A 104 0.22 -13.45 0.70
N ASN A 105 0.56 -14.02 -0.45
CA ASN A 105 -0.26 -15.00 -1.14
C ASN A 105 -1.73 -14.51 -1.25
N SER A 106 -1.92 -13.26 -1.69
CA SER A 106 -3.20 -12.54 -1.84
C SER A 106 -3.98 -12.30 -0.55
N ARG A 107 -3.39 -12.54 0.63
CA ARG A 107 -4.02 -12.24 1.93
C ARG A 107 -3.48 -10.94 2.50
N GLY A 108 -4.35 -10.03 2.88
CA GLY A 108 -3.98 -8.78 3.54
C GLY A 108 -3.32 -9.03 4.90
N VAL A 109 -2.10 -8.51 5.08
CA VAL A 109 -1.30 -8.73 6.29
C VAL A 109 -0.80 -7.41 6.88
N LYS A 110 -0.57 -7.42 8.20
CA LYS A 110 0.25 -6.43 8.89
C LYS A 110 1.64 -7.03 9.05
N CYS A 111 2.55 -6.63 8.19
CA CYS A 111 3.89 -7.20 8.13
C CYS A 111 4.96 -6.15 8.43
N PRO A 112 5.57 -6.14 9.63
CA PRO A 112 6.61 -5.19 10.00
C PRO A 112 7.82 -5.21 9.07
N ILE A 113 8.21 -6.39 8.57
CA ILE A 113 9.33 -6.55 7.63
C ILE A 113 9.02 -5.82 6.32
N PHE A 114 7.83 -6.00 5.79
CA PHE A 114 7.36 -5.33 4.58
C PHE A 114 7.37 -3.81 4.76
N GLN A 115 6.78 -3.33 5.86
CA GLN A 115 6.75 -1.89 6.17
C GLN A 115 8.15 -1.31 6.32
N LYS A 116 9.06 -2.02 7.01
CA LYS A 116 10.44 -1.58 7.19
C LYS A 116 11.20 -1.48 5.86
N ALA A 117 11.00 -2.42 4.94
CA ALA A 117 11.62 -2.38 3.61
C ALA A 117 11.15 -1.15 2.81
N ILE A 118 9.83 -0.89 2.78
CA ILE A 118 9.25 0.29 2.14
C ILE A 118 9.81 1.57 2.77
N ASP A 119 9.75 1.68 4.09
CA ASP A 119 10.22 2.86 4.82
C ASP A 119 11.69 3.16 4.54
N MET A 120 12.53 2.11 4.42
CA MET A 120 13.96 2.29 4.13
C MET A 120 14.22 2.79 2.71
N VAL A 121 13.50 2.27 1.70
CA VAL A 121 13.65 2.76 0.32
C VAL A 121 13.23 4.23 0.22
N TYR A 122 12.14 4.61 0.88
CA TYR A 122 11.62 5.98 0.80
C TYR A 122 12.26 6.97 1.77
N LYS A 123 13.11 6.52 2.69
CA LYS A 123 13.68 7.35 3.79
C LYS A 123 14.30 8.66 3.31
N ASN A 124 15.01 8.61 2.19
CA ASN A 124 15.73 9.78 1.65
C ASN A 124 15.01 10.39 0.42
N LEU A 125 13.92 9.78 -0.02
CA LEU A 125 13.17 10.20 -1.20
C LEU A 125 11.95 11.06 -0.84
N THR A 126 11.44 10.95 0.37
CA THR A 126 10.24 11.67 0.82
C THR A 126 10.53 12.55 2.03
N ALA A 127 9.73 13.58 2.24
CA ALA A 127 9.80 14.40 3.44
C ALA A 127 9.38 13.59 4.69
N SER A 128 9.82 14.04 5.87
CA SER A 128 9.45 13.44 7.15
C SER A 128 7.93 13.32 7.31
N ASN A 129 7.45 12.20 7.86
CA ASN A 129 6.03 11.89 8.05
C ASN A 129 5.20 11.87 6.76
N LYS A 130 5.86 11.65 5.62
CA LYS A 130 5.23 11.38 4.35
C LYS A 130 5.48 9.93 3.92
N TYR A 131 4.46 9.29 3.40
CA TYR A 131 4.45 7.86 3.10
C TYR A 131 3.96 7.62 1.68
N PRO A 132 4.55 6.69 0.92
CA PRO A 132 4.05 6.34 -0.40
C PRO A 132 2.65 5.70 -0.34
N PHE A 133 1.96 5.71 -1.47
CA PHE A 133 0.87 4.77 -1.70
C PHE A 133 1.47 3.44 -2.17
N VAL A 134 1.01 2.32 -1.61
CA VAL A 134 1.59 0.99 -1.87
C VAL A 134 0.50 -0.05 -2.01
N VAL A 135 0.56 -0.83 -3.07
CA VAL A 135 -0.22 -2.07 -3.27
C VAL A 135 0.75 -3.15 -3.73
N LEU A 136 1.15 -4.03 -2.85
CA LEU A 136 2.14 -5.07 -3.14
C LEU A 136 1.68 -6.44 -2.64
N ASN A 137 1.79 -7.44 -3.49
CA ASN A 137 1.59 -8.85 -3.15
C ASN A 137 2.93 -9.59 -3.22
N LEU A 138 3.31 -10.23 -2.13
CA LEU A 138 4.45 -11.12 -2.04
C LEU A 138 3.97 -12.56 -2.05
N GLU A 139 4.33 -13.31 -3.07
CA GLU A 139 4.13 -14.75 -3.16
C GLU A 139 5.33 -15.45 -2.51
N ILE A 140 5.03 -16.31 -1.54
CA ILE A 140 6.03 -17.08 -0.77
C ILE A 140 5.62 -18.54 -0.79
N PRO A 141 6.55 -19.47 -1.01
CA PRO A 141 6.28 -20.90 -0.86
C PRO A 141 5.66 -21.20 0.52
N PRO A 142 4.59 -22.02 0.59
CA PRO A 142 3.87 -22.26 1.85
C PRO A 142 4.74 -22.82 2.98
N HIS A 143 5.81 -23.54 2.66
CA HIS A 143 6.72 -24.12 3.65
C HIS A 143 7.71 -23.13 4.27
N ASP A 144 7.82 -21.89 3.73
CA ASP A 144 8.70 -20.85 4.23
C ASP A 144 7.97 -19.79 5.05
N VAL A 145 6.64 -19.96 5.19
CA VAL A 145 5.78 -19.01 5.89
C VAL A 145 4.81 -19.72 6.83
N ASP A 146 4.78 -19.30 8.09
CA ASP A 146 3.76 -19.72 9.05
C ASP A 146 2.78 -18.55 9.28
N VAL A 147 1.55 -18.75 8.82
CA VAL A 147 0.45 -17.78 8.97
C VAL A 147 -0.40 -18.06 10.21
N ASN A 148 -0.16 -19.15 10.93
CA ASN A 148 -0.95 -19.58 12.09
C ASN A 148 -0.41 -19.04 13.42
N VAL A 149 0.20 -17.87 13.41
CA VAL A 149 0.87 -17.26 14.58
C VAL A 149 -0.11 -16.47 15.46
N HIS A 150 -1.20 -15.95 14.87
CA HIS A 150 -2.18 -15.11 15.56
C HIS A 150 -3.61 -15.50 15.20
N PRO A 151 -4.59 -15.43 16.13
CA PRO A 151 -6.00 -15.78 15.84
C PRO A 151 -6.60 -15.03 14.64
N THR A 152 -6.17 -13.78 14.40
CA THR A 152 -6.64 -12.99 13.25
C THR A 152 -5.83 -13.26 11.97
N LYS A 153 -4.79 -14.12 12.02
CA LYS A 153 -3.89 -14.45 10.88
C LYS A 153 -3.32 -13.24 10.14
N LYS A 154 -3.18 -12.12 10.86
CA LYS A 154 -2.59 -10.87 10.32
C LYS A 154 -1.09 -10.77 10.52
N GLU A 155 -0.52 -11.61 11.39
CA GLU A 155 0.91 -11.71 11.63
C GLU A 155 1.44 -12.99 11.00
N VAL A 156 2.65 -12.90 10.45
CA VAL A 156 3.28 -13.98 9.68
C VAL A 156 4.70 -14.15 10.18
N ARG A 157 5.12 -15.39 10.41
CA ARG A 157 6.51 -15.73 10.67
C ARG A 157 7.16 -16.28 9.42
N TYR A 158 8.38 -15.88 9.19
CA TYR A 158 9.19 -16.27 8.04
C TYR A 158 10.36 -17.14 8.50
N LYS A 159 10.69 -18.15 7.72
CA LYS A 159 11.87 -18.97 7.97
C LYS A 159 13.16 -18.14 7.86
N ASN A 160 13.23 -17.24 6.89
CA ASN A 160 14.37 -16.34 6.70
C ASN A 160 13.95 -14.88 6.54
N PRO A 161 13.73 -14.14 7.65
CA PRO A 161 13.27 -12.75 7.63
C PRO A 161 14.18 -11.79 6.85
N ASN A 162 15.48 -11.98 6.92
CA ASN A 162 16.46 -11.12 6.23
C ASN A 162 16.39 -11.28 4.71
N GLN A 163 16.21 -12.50 4.22
CA GLN A 163 16.03 -12.77 2.79
C GLN A 163 14.76 -12.07 2.27
N ILE A 164 13.65 -12.19 2.99
CA ILE A 164 12.39 -11.53 2.64
C ILE A 164 12.56 -10.02 2.61
N PHE A 165 13.20 -9.45 3.63
CA PHE A 165 13.48 -8.01 3.69
C PHE A 165 14.29 -7.53 2.48
N ASN A 166 15.43 -8.19 2.19
CA ASN A 166 16.31 -7.82 1.09
C ASN A 166 15.63 -7.99 -0.28
N PHE A 167 14.79 -9.02 -0.44
CA PHE A 167 14.04 -9.25 -1.66
C PHE A 167 13.02 -8.14 -1.92
N ILE A 168 12.23 -7.76 -0.92
CA ILE A 168 11.25 -6.66 -1.01
C ILE A 168 11.96 -5.34 -1.27
N TYR A 169 13.01 -5.03 -0.49
CA TYR A 169 13.79 -3.80 -0.60
C TYR A 169 14.31 -3.61 -2.03
N SER A 170 15.03 -4.60 -2.55
CA SER A 170 15.62 -4.54 -3.90
C SER A 170 14.57 -4.50 -5.02
N ALA A 171 13.41 -5.11 -4.82
CA ALA A 171 12.33 -5.06 -5.79
C ALA A 171 11.73 -3.65 -5.90
N ILE A 172 11.49 -2.98 -4.77
CA ILE A 172 10.96 -1.61 -4.75
C ILE A 172 12.00 -0.63 -5.29
N GLU A 173 13.27 -0.77 -4.89
CA GLU A 173 14.37 0.05 -5.40
C GLU A 173 14.49 -0.06 -6.92
N ALA A 174 14.42 -1.27 -7.48
CA ALA A 174 14.41 -1.49 -8.92
C ALA A 174 13.19 -0.85 -9.62
N GLY A 175 12.00 -0.94 -9.03
CA GLY A 175 10.79 -0.30 -9.56
C GLY A 175 10.89 1.23 -9.61
N LEU A 176 11.68 1.82 -8.71
CA LEU A 176 11.92 3.26 -8.64
C LEU A 176 13.18 3.73 -9.40
N SER A 177 14.02 2.81 -9.91
CA SER A 177 15.32 3.16 -10.53
C SER A 177 15.20 4.12 -11.71
N ASN A 178 14.08 4.10 -12.43
CA ASN A 178 13.80 5.00 -13.55
C ASN A 178 13.09 6.30 -13.14
N TYR A 179 12.89 6.51 -11.83
CA TYR A 179 12.36 7.76 -11.33
C TYR A 179 13.46 8.82 -11.38
N LYS A 180 13.33 9.75 -12.34
CA LYS A 180 14.14 10.98 -12.33
C LYS A 180 13.46 11.95 -11.38
N GLU A 181 14.16 12.39 -10.33
CA GLU A 181 13.69 13.51 -9.53
C GLU A 181 13.31 14.66 -10.46
N SER A 182 12.06 15.13 -10.38
CA SER A 182 11.71 16.42 -10.95
C SER A 182 12.62 17.44 -10.29
N PRO A 183 13.28 18.34 -11.04
CA PRO A 183 14.14 19.34 -10.44
C PRO A 183 13.32 20.07 -9.36
N LYS A 184 13.77 19.97 -8.11
CA LYS A 184 13.20 20.77 -7.03
C LYS A 184 13.30 22.20 -7.51
N SER A 185 12.16 22.91 -7.64
CA SER A 185 12.17 24.33 -7.90
C SER A 185 13.06 24.96 -6.81
N GLU A 186 14.22 25.46 -7.20
CA GLU A 186 15.02 26.30 -6.34
C GLU A 186 14.10 27.45 -5.94
N PHE A 187 13.72 27.45 -4.66
CA PHE A 187 13.09 28.63 -4.08
C PHE A 187 14.17 29.71 -4.09
N ASP A 188 14.04 30.60 -5.06
CA ASP A 188 14.84 31.80 -5.19
C ASP A 188 14.60 32.63 -3.93
N TYR A 189 15.51 32.53 -2.95
CA TYR A 189 15.53 33.43 -1.80
C TYR A 189 16.06 34.77 -2.27
N ASN A 190 15.23 35.50 -3.02
CA ASN A 190 15.40 36.94 -3.20
C ASN A 190 15.13 37.61 -1.85
N THR A 191 16.14 37.68 -1.01
CA THR A 191 16.16 38.55 0.17
C THR A 191 16.07 39.99 -0.31
N PRO A 192 15.06 40.75 0.04
CA PRO A 192 15.05 42.21 -0.23
C PRO A 192 16.14 42.82 0.67
N SER A 193 17.15 43.44 0.03
CA SER A 193 18.13 44.26 0.70
C SER A 193 17.45 45.56 1.15
N PHE A 194 17.18 45.70 2.43
CA PHE A 194 16.81 46.98 3.02
C PHE A 194 18.07 47.85 3.21
N SER A 195 18.26 48.85 2.36
CA SER A 195 19.20 49.97 2.59
C SER A 195 18.56 50.96 3.53
N TYR A 196 19.13 51.16 4.70
CA TYR A 196 18.81 52.30 5.56
C TYR A 196 19.59 53.54 5.06
N ASN A 197 18.88 54.57 4.65
CA ASN A 197 19.37 55.95 4.59
C ASN A 197 19.07 56.64 5.91
#